data_c1a23b2491208e3ddbc4490ad4b71e3f
#
_entry.id   c1a23b2491208e3ddbc4490ad4b71e3f
#
_cell.length_a   1.000
_cell.length_b   1.000
_cell.length_c   1.000
_cell.angle_alpha   90.00
_cell.angle_beta   90.00
_cell.angle_gamma   90.00
#
_symmetry.space_group_name_H-M   'P 1'
#
loop_
_entity.id
_entity.type
_entity.pdbx_description
1 polymer ?
#
loop_
_entity_poly.entity_id
_entity_poly.type
_entity_poly.pdbx_seq_one_letter_code
_entity_poly.pdbx_strand_id
1 'polypeptide(L)'
;LKQLGINKYVDYKLSNEDVNNPKPNPEIYLRIFLHFGIYPSEAIIFEDSHYGREAAVSSGAQLYPVKNISDLNLKNVKMVLNEKKVNFKKSISWEDNKMNVLIPMAGAGKRFAEAGYIFPKPLIEINNKPMIQWVIESLNLKANYIFIIQKEHQEKYNVKSVLNVLQPNCKIIELDHITEGAACTTLLAKKYINNSDPLIIANSDQYIRWNSSKAIYDFNSKNLDGAILTFEAIHPKWSYAKCDDQGFVTEVAEKKVISKNATVGVYYWKHGSDYVNSAEKMIQKNIRVNNEFYVCPVYNEFLLKKKKVKIYNVDEMQ
;
A
#
# COMPACT_ATOMS: atom_id res chain seq x y z
N LEU A 1 7.68 -22.56 -31.28
CA LEU A 1 8.32 -23.50 -30.34
C LEU A 1 8.50 -24.90 -30.96
N LYS A 2 7.46 -25.47 -31.62
CA LYS A 2 7.56 -26.77 -32.31
C LYS A 2 8.64 -26.78 -33.39
N GLN A 3 8.67 -25.77 -34.26
CA GLN A 3 9.69 -25.63 -35.33
C GLN A 3 11.13 -25.48 -34.81
N LEU A 4 11.27 -24.89 -33.62
CA LEU A 4 12.56 -24.70 -32.95
C LEU A 4 12.98 -25.90 -32.09
N GLY A 5 12.17 -26.96 -32.01
CA GLY A 5 12.46 -28.15 -31.22
C GLY A 5 12.49 -27.96 -29.70
N ILE A 6 12.09 -26.78 -29.20
CA ILE A 6 12.20 -26.43 -27.77
C ILE A 6 10.89 -26.63 -26.98
N ASN A 7 9.81 -27.05 -27.65
CA ASN A 7 8.51 -27.21 -27.01
C ASN A 7 8.51 -28.20 -25.84
N LYS A 8 9.39 -29.20 -25.85
CA LYS A 8 9.53 -30.22 -24.78
C LYS A 8 10.19 -29.67 -23.49
N TYR A 9 10.75 -28.47 -23.55
CA TYR A 9 11.41 -27.81 -22.42
C TYR A 9 10.58 -26.65 -21.86
N VAL A 10 9.34 -26.48 -22.34
CA VAL A 10 8.46 -25.39 -21.94
C VAL A 10 7.22 -25.99 -21.30
N ASP A 11 7.05 -25.75 -20.01
CA ASP A 11 5.94 -26.28 -19.21
C ASP A 11 4.61 -25.56 -19.50
N TYR A 12 4.69 -24.24 -19.77
CA TYR A 12 3.52 -23.40 -20.05
C TYR A 12 3.86 -22.27 -21.01
N LYS A 13 2.92 -21.82 -21.79
CA LYS A 13 3.10 -20.72 -22.77
C LYS A 13 1.88 -19.83 -22.83
N LEU A 14 2.11 -18.54 -22.92
CA LEU A 14 1.12 -17.51 -23.21
C LEU A 14 1.68 -16.54 -24.26
N SER A 15 0.78 -16.01 -25.06
CA SER A 15 1.02 -14.93 -26.03
C SER A 15 0.19 -13.70 -25.67
N ASN A 16 0.37 -12.61 -26.40
CA ASN A 16 -0.49 -11.43 -26.25
C ASN A 16 -1.96 -11.70 -26.63
N GLU A 17 -2.23 -12.77 -27.40
CA GLU A 17 -3.59 -13.17 -27.77
C GLU A 17 -4.32 -13.92 -26.66
N ASP A 18 -3.57 -14.41 -25.64
CA ASP A 18 -4.11 -15.13 -24.49
C ASP A 18 -4.47 -14.23 -23.31
N VAL A 19 -4.27 -12.90 -23.43
CA VAL A 19 -4.51 -11.92 -22.37
C VAL A 19 -5.45 -10.82 -22.84
N ASN A 20 -6.23 -10.26 -21.92
CA ASN A 20 -7.12 -9.14 -22.21
C ASN A 20 -6.36 -7.81 -22.33
N ASN A 21 -5.31 -7.67 -21.55
CA ASN A 21 -4.48 -6.47 -21.50
C ASN A 21 -3.03 -6.85 -21.85
N PRO A 22 -2.56 -6.56 -23.07
CA PRO A 22 -1.18 -6.85 -23.47
C PRO A 22 -0.17 -5.96 -22.73
N LYS A 23 1.11 -6.32 -22.84
CA LYS A 23 2.22 -5.50 -22.31
C LYS A 23 2.09 -4.04 -22.77
N PRO A 24 2.28 -3.04 -21.88
CA PRO A 24 2.97 -3.09 -20.59
C PRO A 24 2.15 -3.55 -19.39
N ASN A 25 0.91 -3.99 -19.59
CA ASN A 25 0.12 -4.57 -18.50
C ASN A 25 0.76 -5.89 -18.03
N PRO A 26 0.86 -6.15 -16.71
CA PRO A 26 1.49 -7.35 -16.18
C PRO A 26 0.65 -8.63 -16.34
N GLU A 27 -0.54 -8.59 -16.89
CA GLU A 27 -1.50 -9.70 -16.94
C GLU A 27 -0.88 -11.01 -17.42
N ILE A 28 -0.05 -10.96 -18.47
CA ILE A 28 0.59 -12.16 -19.01
C ILE A 28 1.45 -12.90 -17.98
N TYR A 29 2.23 -12.17 -17.18
CA TYR A 29 3.09 -12.75 -16.14
C TYR A 29 2.27 -13.25 -14.96
N LEU A 30 1.24 -12.54 -14.59
CA LEU A 30 0.38 -12.86 -13.47
C LEU A 30 -0.46 -14.10 -13.73
N ARG A 31 -0.91 -14.32 -14.99
CA ARG A 31 -1.55 -15.57 -15.39
C ARG A 31 -0.60 -16.76 -15.28
N ILE A 32 0.68 -16.58 -15.62
CA ILE A 32 1.71 -17.61 -15.46
C ILE A 32 1.88 -17.94 -13.97
N PHE A 33 1.99 -16.94 -13.09
CA PHE A 33 2.14 -17.17 -11.66
C PHE A 33 0.93 -17.89 -11.06
N LEU A 34 -0.27 -17.51 -11.47
CA LEU A 34 -1.49 -18.21 -11.06
C LEU A 34 -1.53 -19.67 -11.54
N HIS A 35 -1.10 -19.92 -12.77
CA HIS A 35 -1.05 -21.28 -13.33
C HIS A 35 -0.14 -22.21 -12.53
N PHE A 36 1.03 -21.72 -12.13
CA PHE A 36 1.99 -22.50 -11.34
C PHE A 36 1.77 -22.40 -9.83
N GLY A 37 0.84 -21.59 -9.36
CA GLY A 37 0.59 -21.39 -7.93
C GLY A 37 1.78 -20.75 -7.18
N ILE A 38 2.60 -19.96 -7.88
CA ILE A 38 3.79 -19.29 -7.33
C ILE A 38 3.53 -17.82 -7.06
N TYR A 39 4.29 -17.27 -6.12
CA TYR A 39 4.31 -15.83 -5.86
C TYR A 39 5.20 -15.10 -6.87
N PRO A 40 4.90 -13.84 -7.22
CA PRO A 40 5.78 -13.04 -8.07
C PRO A 40 7.22 -12.99 -7.59
N SER A 41 7.45 -12.94 -6.28
CA SER A 41 8.78 -12.96 -5.66
C SER A 41 9.57 -14.25 -5.92
N GLU A 42 8.92 -15.34 -6.31
CA GLU A 42 9.54 -16.62 -6.62
C GLU A 42 9.87 -16.76 -8.12
N ALA A 43 9.48 -15.77 -8.92
CA ALA A 43 9.69 -15.75 -10.37
C ALA A 43 10.81 -14.81 -10.78
N ILE A 44 11.54 -15.19 -11.81
CA ILE A 44 12.51 -14.35 -12.53
C ILE A 44 12.01 -14.21 -13.95
N ILE A 45 11.89 -12.98 -14.43
CA ILE A 45 11.49 -12.65 -15.80
C ILE A 45 12.70 -12.14 -16.55
N PHE A 46 13.07 -12.80 -17.64
CA PHE A 46 14.06 -12.34 -18.60
C PHE A 46 13.32 -11.61 -19.71
N GLU A 47 13.62 -10.31 -19.91
CA GLU A 47 12.86 -9.48 -20.85
C GLU A 47 13.76 -8.49 -21.58
N ASP A 48 13.59 -8.38 -22.90
CA ASP A 48 14.40 -7.52 -23.77
C ASP A 48 13.68 -6.23 -24.17
N SER A 49 12.35 -6.25 -24.25
CA SER A 49 11.54 -5.11 -24.69
C SER A 49 11.24 -4.13 -23.54
N HIS A 50 11.08 -2.85 -23.91
CA HIS A 50 10.71 -1.81 -22.94
C HIS A 50 9.36 -2.12 -22.26
N TYR A 51 8.31 -2.38 -23.02
CA TYR A 51 6.99 -2.69 -22.50
C TYR A 51 6.94 -4.01 -21.70
N GLY A 52 7.78 -4.98 -22.09
CA GLY A 52 7.91 -6.21 -21.34
C GLY A 52 8.59 -6.01 -19.99
N ARG A 53 9.58 -5.11 -19.90
CA ARG A 53 10.24 -4.74 -18.65
C ARG A 53 9.28 -4.01 -17.71
N GLU A 54 8.47 -3.08 -18.22
CA GLU A 54 7.42 -2.43 -17.44
C GLU A 54 6.41 -3.44 -16.90
N ALA A 55 5.94 -4.35 -17.74
CA ALA A 55 5.04 -5.43 -17.33
C ALA A 55 5.66 -6.35 -16.28
N ALA A 56 6.96 -6.71 -16.44
CA ALA A 56 7.68 -7.55 -15.49
C ALA A 56 7.82 -6.87 -14.12
N VAL A 57 8.21 -5.60 -14.09
CA VAL A 57 8.30 -4.80 -12.86
C VAL A 57 6.93 -4.68 -12.20
N SER A 58 5.88 -4.36 -12.97
CA SER A 58 4.51 -4.21 -12.48
C SER A 58 3.91 -5.54 -11.99
N SER A 59 4.44 -6.69 -12.42
CA SER A 59 4.02 -8.01 -11.94
C SER A 59 4.53 -8.35 -10.54
N GLY A 60 5.52 -7.61 -10.03
CA GLY A 60 6.19 -7.90 -8.76
C GLY A 60 7.25 -9.00 -8.83
N ALA A 61 7.54 -9.53 -10.02
CA ALA A 61 8.60 -10.52 -10.21
C ALA A 61 9.98 -9.87 -10.32
N GLN A 62 11.03 -10.66 -10.15
CA GLN A 62 12.38 -10.20 -10.37
C GLN A 62 12.64 -10.05 -11.87
N LEU A 63 12.92 -8.84 -12.32
CA LEU A 63 13.32 -8.56 -13.71
C LEU A 63 14.82 -8.77 -13.88
N TYR A 64 15.20 -9.56 -14.88
CA TYR A 64 16.55 -9.60 -15.42
C TYR A 64 16.51 -9.07 -16.86
N PRO A 65 16.94 -7.81 -17.09
CA PRO A 65 16.91 -7.21 -18.41
C PRO A 65 17.97 -7.86 -19.29
N VAL A 66 17.56 -8.32 -20.47
CA VAL A 66 18.45 -8.82 -21.52
C VAL A 66 18.40 -7.88 -22.73
N LYS A 67 19.48 -7.75 -23.49
CA LYS A 67 19.51 -6.92 -24.70
C LYS A 67 19.07 -7.72 -25.92
N ASN A 68 19.44 -8.97 -25.96
CA ASN A 68 19.11 -9.90 -27.03
C ASN A 68 19.24 -11.35 -26.53
N ILE A 69 18.95 -12.31 -27.41
CA ILE A 69 18.95 -13.74 -27.08
C ILE A 69 20.34 -14.27 -26.62
N SER A 70 21.45 -13.62 -27.02
CA SER A 70 22.79 -14.04 -26.62
C SER A 70 23.05 -13.83 -25.11
N ASP A 71 22.34 -12.88 -24.48
CA ASP A 71 22.42 -12.64 -23.05
C ASP A 71 21.72 -13.75 -22.24
N LEU A 72 20.82 -14.49 -22.89
CA LEU A 72 20.10 -15.61 -22.28
C LEU A 72 20.90 -16.91 -22.42
N ASN A 73 22.02 -17.01 -21.72
CA ASN A 73 22.89 -18.16 -21.70
C ASN A 73 22.99 -18.79 -20.30
N LEU A 74 23.43 -20.05 -20.25
CA LEU A 74 23.46 -20.82 -19.00
C LEU A 74 24.30 -20.16 -17.89
N LYS A 75 25.37 -19.44 -18.25
CA LYS A 75 26.22 -18.74 -17.27
C LYS A 75 25.44 -17.60 -16.61
N ASN A 76 24.77 -16.75 -17.40
CA ASN A 76 23.98 -15.63 -16.89
C ASN A 76 22.77 -16.12 -16.09
N VAL A 77 22.08 -17.14 -16.55
CA VAL A 77 20.94 -17.73 -15.82
C VAL A 77 21.39 -18.30 -14.47
N LYS A 78 22.52 -19.05 -14.43
CA LYS A 78 23.07 -19.59 -13.17
C LYS A 78 23.51 -18.48 -12.22
N MET A 79 24.11 -17.39 -12.73
CA MET A 79 24.51 -16.23 -11.94
C MET A 79 23.28 -15.60 -11.26
N VAL A 80 22.23 -15.34 -12.01
CA VAL A 80 20.97 -14.76 -11.50
C VAL A 80 20.31 -15.67 -10.47
N LEU A 81 20.29 -17.00 -10.72
CA LEU A 81 19.74 -17.96 -9.77
C LEU A 81 20.56 -18.06 -8.48
N ASN A 82 21.87 -17.87 -8.55
CA ASN A 82 22.74 -17.87 -7.37
C ASN A 82 22.62 -16.55 -6.58
N GLU A 83 22.51 -15.40 -7.26
CA GLU A 83 22.24 -14.11 -6.64
C GLU A 83 20.88 -14.12 -5.93
N LYS A 84 19.90 -14.85 -6.47
CA LYS A 84 18.59 -15.06 -5.83
C LYS A 84 18.73 -15.65 -4.41
N LYS A 85 19.71 -16.47 -4.12
CA LYS A 85 19.96 -17.02 -2.77
C LYS A 85 20.44 -15.96 -1.76
N VAL A 86 20.90 -14.80 -2.22
CA VAL A 86 21.55 -13.78 -1.38
C VAL A 86 20.66 -12.55 -1.17
N ASN A 87 19.72 -12.22 -2.08
CA ASN A 87 19.05 -10.91 -2.12
C ASN A 87 17.51 -10.93 -2.09
N PHE A 88 16.87 -11.87 -1.43
CA PHE A 88 15.39 -11.94 -1.30
C PHE A 88 14.75 -10.84 -0.43
N LYS A 89 15.43 -9.74 -0.13
CA LYS A 89 14.94 -8.72 0.82
C LYS A 89 14.45 -7.40 0.24
N LYS A 90 14.45 -7.20 -1.07
CA LYS A 90 13.81 -6.01 -1.66
C LYS A 90 12.61 -6.43 -2.50
N SER A 91 11.44 -6.41 -1.89
CA SER A 91 10.18 -6.44 -2.65
C SER A 91 10.18 -5.26 -3.63
N ILE A 92 9.83 -5.53 -4.89
CA ILE A 92 9.67 -4.46 -5.88
C ILE A 92 8.52 -3.58 -5.41
N SER A 93 8.73 -2.27 -5.35
CA SER A 93 7.69 -1.31 -5.00
C SER A 93 6.61 -1.27 -6.09
N TRP A 94 5.35 -1.19 -5.69
CA TRP A 94 4.28 -0.82 -6.62
C TRP A 94 4.51 0.62 -7.11
N GLU A 95 4.38 0.84 -8.41
CA GLU A 95 4.51 2.17 -9.01
C GLU A 95 3.20 2.54 -9.71
N ASP A 96 2.60 3.66 -9.28
CA ASP A 96 1.39 4.21 -9.87
C ASP A 96 1.37 5.73 -9.71
N ASN A 97 1.59 6.43 -10.81
CA ASN A 97 1.65 7.90 -10.85
C ASN A 97 0.29 8.59 -10.55
N LYS A 98 -0.81 7.84 -10.54
CA LYS A 98 -2.13 8.35 -10.17
C LYS A 98 -2.49 8.08 -8.72
N MET A 99 -1.90 7.03 -8.12
CA MET A 99 -2.18 6.68 -6.74
C MET A 99 -1.72 7.79 -5.78
N ASN A 100 -2.59 8.15 -4.85
CA ASN A 100 -2.27 9.06 -3.75
C ASN A 100 -2.02 8.27 -2.46
N VAL A 101 -0.97 8.61 -1.74
CA VAL A 101 -0.68 8.09 -0.39
C VAL A 101 -0.79 9.25 0.58
N LEU A 102 -1.80 9.24 1.42
CA LEU A 102 -2.08 10.28 2.41
C LEU A 102 -1.67 9.82 3.80
N ILE A 103 -0.78 10.58 4.44
CA ILE A 103 -0.28 10.29 5.78
C ILE A 103 -0.60 11.48 6.69
N PRO A 104 -1.67 11.39 7.51
CA PRO A 104 -1.96 12.39 8.53
C PRO A 104 -0.99 12.21 9.70
N MET A 105 -0.14 13.20 9.94
CA MET A 105 0.85 13.20 11.01
C MET A 105 0.75 14.45 11.90
N ALA A 106 -0.44 15.03 11.97
CA ALA A 106 -0.76 16.22 12.75
C ALA A 106 -1.40 15.89 14.12
N GLY A 107 -1.29 14.66 14.60
CA GLY A 107 -1.79 14.27 15.93
C GLY A 107 -1.02 14.95 17.06
N ALA A 108 -1.68 15.19 18.20
CA ALA A 108 -1.10 15.90 19.35
C ALA A 108 0.11 15.19 20.02
N GLY A 109 0.30 13.89 19.81
CA GLY A 109 1.43 13.13 20.35
C GLY A 109 1.55 13.15 21.89
N LYS A 110 0.50 13.49 22.64
CA LYS A 110 0.54 13.75 24.09
C LYS A 110 1.27 12.69 24.89
N ARG A 111 1.03 11.41 24.65
CA ARG A 111 1.70 10.31 25.37
C ARG A 111 3.21 10.30 25.19
N PHE A 112 3.71 10.69 24.01
CA PHE A 112 5.15 10.78 23.75
C PHE A 112 5.76 12.01 24.42
N ALA A 113 5.06 13.15 24.39
CA ALA A 113 5.49 14.33 25.13
C ALA A 113 5.53 14.07 26.65
N GLU A 114 4.52 13.42 27.21
CA GLU A 114 4.46 12.99 28.62
C GLU A 114 5.57 11.98 28.97
N ALA A 115 6.00 11.15 28.01
CA ALA A 115 7.12 10.21 28.16
C ALA A 115 8.50 10.88 27.98
N GLY A 116 8.57 12.22 27.81
CA GLY A 116 9.82 12.97 27.74
C GLY A 116 10.46 13.03 26.33
N TYR A 117 9.77 12.60 25.29
CA TYR A 117 10.30 12.74 23.93
C TYR A 117 10.25 14.20 23.49
N ILE A 118 11.39 14.72 23.01
CA ILE A 118 11.56 16.12 22.55
C ILE A 118 10.94 16.30 21.16
N PHE A 119 11.14 15.31 20.29
CA PHE A 119 10.63 15.36 18.91
C PHE A 119 9.17 14.87 18.81
N PRO A 120 8.40 15.42 17.86
CA PRO A 120 7.07 14.91 17.57
C PRO A 120 7.16 13.45 17.07
N LYS A 121 6.15 12.65 17.38
CA LYS A 121 6.13 11.21 17.14
C LYS A 121 6.69 10.76 15.78
N PRO A 122 6.37 11.38 14.63
CA PRO A 122 6.89 10.96 13.33
C PRO A 122 8.41 11.16 13.16
N LEU A 123 9.02 12.03 13.96
CA LEU A 123 10.46 12.32 13.93
C LEU A 123 11.26 11.60 15.01
N ILE A 124 10.61 10.81 15.88
CA ILE A 124 11.33 9.98 16.85
C ILE A 124 12.20 8.98 16.11
N GLU A 125 13.48 8.93 16.46
CA GLU A 125 14.43 8.01 15.86
C GLU A 125 14.30 6.59 16.40
N ILE A 126 14.22 5.64 15.48
CA ILE A 126 14.25 4.20 15.75
C ILE A 126 15.32 3.59 14.85
N ASN A 127 16.36 3.00 15.44
CA ASN A 127 17.49 2.43 14.71
C ASN A 127 18.10 3.42 13.68
N ASN A 128 18.40 4.63 14.13
CA ASN A 128 19.02 5.73 13.35
C ASN A 128 18.19 6.24 12.15
N LYS A 129 16.88 6.02 12.16
CA LYS A 129 15.96 6.58 11.17
C LYS A 129 14.72 7.16 11.86
N PRO A 130 14.19 8.29 11.40
CA PRO A 130 12.93 8.79 11.92
C PRO A 130 11.78 7.81 11.63
N MET A 131 10.83 7.72 12.54
CA MET A 131 9.68 6.80 12.43
C MET A 131 8.96 6.94 11.08
N ILE A 132 8.78 8.16 10.59
CA ILE A 132 8.12 8.40 9.29
C ILE A 132 8.91 7.78 8.11
N GLN A 133 10.23 7.68 8.19
CA GLN A 133 11.03 7.00 7.17
C GLN A 133 10.73 5.50 7.16
N TRP A 134 10.62 4.88 8.33
CA TRP A 134 10.23 3.47 8.44
C TRP A 134 8.84 3.22 7.85
N VAL A 135 7.89 4.11 8.11
CA VAL A 135 6.53 4.03 7.54
C VAL A 135 6.59 4.08 6.01
N ILE A 136 7.25 5.09 5.44
CA ILE A 136 7.37 5.25 3.98
C ILE A 136 8.06 4.05 3.33
N GLU A 137 9.19 3.60 3.91
CA GLU A 137 9.93 2.44 3.40
C GLU A 137 9.10 1.15 3.49
N SER A 138 8.32 0.98 4.56
CA SER A 138 7.48 -0.20 4.76
C SER A 138 6.28 -0.24 3.83
N LEU A 139 5.69 0.89 3.49
CA LEU A 139 4.61 0.98 2.49
C LEU A 139 5.10 0.52 1.12
N ASN A 140 6.37 0.77 0.78
CA ASN A 140 7.02 0.34 -0.45
C ASN A 140 6.21 0.67 -1.72
N LEU A 141 5.74 1.91 -1.81
CA LEU A 141 4.92 2.44 -2.90
C LEU A 141 5.62 3.63 -3.56
N LYS A 142 5.67 3.65 -4.88
CA LYS A 142 6.02 4.83 -5.67
C LYS A 142 4.73 5.47 -6.15
N ALA A 143 4.32 6.53 -5.48
CA ALA A 143 3.02 7.17 -5.63
C ALA A 143 3.11 8.66 -5.30
N ASN A 144 1.99 9.39 -5.38
CA ASN A 144 1.91 10.78 -4.97
C ASN A 144 1.72 10.88 -3.46
N TYR A 145 2.77 11.22 -2.72
CA TYR A 145 2.69 11.36 -1.27
C TYR A 145 2.12 12.72 -0.86
N ILE A 146 1.20 12.69 0.11
CA ILE A 146 0.55 13.85 0.70
C ILE A 146 0.70 13.72 2.23
N PHE A 147 1.33 14.69 2.86
CA PHE A 147 1.50 14.74 4.30
C PHE A 147 0.70 15.89 4.90
N ILE A 148 0.09 15.65 6.06
CA ILE A 148 -0.56 16.70 6.82
C ILE A 148 0.19 16.83 8.15
N ILE A 149 0.79 17.97 8.41
CA ILE A 149 1.66 18.24 9.56
C ILE A 149 1.11 19.39 10.39
N GLN A 150 1.49 19.48 11.66
CA GLN A 150 1.27 20.68 12.46
C GLN A 150 2.23 21.79 12.05
N LYS A 151 1.75 23.00 11.94
CA LYS A 151 2.57 24.18 11.66
C LYS A 151 3.63 24.39 12.73
N GLU A 152 3.30 24.19 14.00
CA GLU A 152 4.24 24.25 15.13
C GLU A 152 5.40 23.26 14.93
N HIS A 153 5.13 22.04 14.47
CA HIS A 153 6.17 21.05 14.18
C HIS A 153 7.07 21.49 13.02
N GLN A 154 6.49 22.17 12.01
CA GLN A 154 7.28 22.75 10.92
C GLN A 154 8.22 23.85 11.42
N GLU A 155 7.72 24.76 12.24
CA GLU A 155 8.50 25.90 12.77
C GLU A 155 9.63 25.44 13.68
N LYS A 156 9.38 24.46 14.56
CA LYS A 156 10.37 23.98 15.52
C LYS A 156 11.38 22.98 14.95
N TYR A 157 10.95 22.09 14.03
CA TYR A 157 11.74 20.92 13.64
C TYR A 157 11.99 20.81 12.13
N ASN A 158 11.53 21.78 11.34
CA ASN A 158 11.69 21.80 9.87
C ASN A 158 11.28 20.49 9.18
N VAL A 159 10.12 19.95 9.57
CA VAL A 159 9.58 18.66 9.12
C VAL A 159 9.49 18.56 7.59
N LYS A 160 9.19 19.67 6.90
CA LYS A 160 9.12 19.72 5.42
C LYS A 160 10.44 19.29 4.78
N SER A 161 11.58 19.73 5.31
CA SER A 161 12.88 19.35 4.76
C SER A 161 13.09 17.84 4.85
N VAL A 162 12.76 17.23 5.98
CA VAL A 162 12.84 15.77 6.17
C VAL A 162 11.95 15.06 5.16
N LEU A 163 10.69 15.48 5.02
CA LEU A 163 9.73 14.85 4.12
C LEU A 163 10.14 14.99 2.65
N ASN A 164 10.67 16.15 2.23
CA ASN A 164 11.15 16.36 0.85
C ASN A 164 12.40 15.52 0.51
N VAL A 165 13.23 15.19 1.50
CA VAL A 165 14.35 14.26 1.32
C VAL A 165 13.83 12.83 1.15
N LEU A 166 12.85 12.43 1.97
CA LEU A 166 12.29 11.07 1.94
C LEU A 166 11.39 10.83 0.72
N GLN A 167 10.62 11.84 0.32
CA GLN A 167 9.68 11.80 -0.81
C GLN A 167 9.77 13.11 -1.61
N PRO A 168 10.67 13.20 -2.59
CA PRO A 168 10.75 14.36 -3.49
C PRO A 168 9.38 14.62 -4.17
N ASN A 169 9.00 15.90 -4.28
CA ASN A 169 7.74 16.34 -4.87
C ASN A 169 6.47 15.98 -4.08
N CYS A 170 6.57 15.55 -2.82
CA CYS A 170 5.41 15.34 -1.98
C CYS A 170 4.61 16.63 -1.77
N LYS A 171 3.32 16.49 -1.50
CA LYS A 171 2.46 17.60 -1.08
C LYS A 171 2.43 17.67 0.44
N ILE A 172 2.59 18.87 0.99
CA ILE A 172 2.59 19.08 2.43
C ILE A 172 1.50 20.11 2.76
N ILE A 173 0.61 19.74 3.66
CA ILE A 173 -0.47 20.58 4.18
C ILE A 173 -0.14 20.88 5.64
N GLU A 174 -0.10 22.15 5.98
CA GLU A 174 0.12 22.61 7.36
C GLU A 174 -1.23 22.86 8.03
N LEU A 175 -1.30 22.48 9.30
CA LEU A 175 -2.46 22.60 10.15
C LEU A 175 -2.12 23.51 11.34
N ASP A 176 -2.89 24.57 11.51
CA ASP A 176 -2.69 25.54 12.62
C ASP A 176 -3.30 25.07 13.94
N HIS A 177 -4.25 24.13 13.91
CA HIS A 177 -4.94 23.63 15.10
C HIS A 177 -5.30 22.16 14.97
N ILE A 178 -5.42 21.46 16.09
CA ILE A 178 -5.78 20.04 16.12
C ILE A 178 -7.25 19.88 15.68
N THR A 179 -7.50 18.96 14.78
CA THR A 179 -8.85 18.62 14.31
C THR A 179 -9.55 17.65 15.28
N GLU A 180 -10.84 17.43 15.03
CA GLU A 180 -11.67 16.49 15.82
C GLU A 180 -11.39 15.00 15.49
N GLY A 181 -10.23 14.67 14.98
CA GLY A 181 -9.78 13.32 14.71
C GLY A 181 -9.17 13.13 13.32
N ALA A 182 -8.59 11.95 13.10
CA ALA A 182 -7.81 11.64 11.90
C ALA A 182 -8.64 11.76 10.60
N ALA A 183 -9.93 11.41 10.61
CA ALA A 183 -10.78 11.57 9.43
C ALA A 183 -11.00 13.05 9.07
N CYS A 184 -11.14 13.93 10.05
CA CYS A 184 -11.21 15.38 9.80
C CYS A 184 -9.87 15.91 9.25
N THR A 185 -8.76 15.44 9.82
CA THR A 185 -7.43 15.81 9.32
C THR A 185 -7.26 15.41 7.86
N THR A 186 -7.60 14.18 7.48
CA THR A 186 -7.43 13.68 6.11
C THR A 186 -8.26 14.45 5.08
N LEU A 187 -9.44 14.98 5.47
CA LEU A 187 -10.28 15.80 4.60
C LEU A 187 -9.66 17.16 4.22
N LEU A 188 -8.64 17.63 4.94
CA LEU A 188 -7.87 18.80 4.51
C LEU A 188 -7.15 18.59 3.17
N ALA A 189 -6.88 17.33 2.84
CA ALA A 189 -6.32 16.95 1.54
C ALA A 189 -7.40 16.80 0.43
N LYS A 190 -8.67 17.12 0.69
CA LYS A 190 -9.81 16.91 -0.23
C LYS A 190 -9.51 17.38 -1.66
N LYS A 191 -8.87 18.53 -1.84
CA LYS A 191 -8.51 19.07 -3.17
C LYS A 191 -7.60 18.15 -4.00
N TYR A 192 -6.86 17.26 -3.37
CA TYR A 192 -5.93 16.33 -4.03
C TYR A 192 -6.51 14.93 -4.19
N ILE A 193 -7.40 14.51 -3.26
CA ILE A 193 -7.88 13.13 -3.18
C ILE A 193 -9.34 12.95 -3.61
N ASN A 194 -10.11 14.02 -3.83
CA ASN A 194 -11.52 13.93 -4.25
C ASN A 194 -11.63 13.73 -5.76
N ASN A 195 -11.14 12.60 -6.24
CA ASN A 195 -11.11 12.24 -7.66
C ASN A 195 -11.29 10.72 -7.83
N SER A 196 -11.15 10.23 -9.05
CA SER A 196 -11.25 8.80 -9.39
C SER A 196 -9.95 8.03 -9.19
N ASP A 197 -8.87 8.68 -8.76
CA ASP A 197 -7.57 8.04 -8.58
C ASP A 197 -7.54 7.19 -7.30
N PRO A 198 -6.72 6.12 -7.27
CA PRO A 198 -6.58 5.29 -6.08
C PRO A 198 -6.00 6.09 -4.89
N LEU A 199 -6.48 5.78 -3.70
CA LEU A 199 -6.05 6.40 -2.46
C LEU A 199 -5.63 5.34 -1.44
N ILE A 200 -4.46 5.52 -0.85
CA ILE A 200 -4.06 4.85 0.39
C ILE A 200 -3.97 5.89 1.50
N ILE A 201 -4.60 5.61 2.62
CA ILE A 201 -4.43 6.38 3.85
C ILE A 201 -3.64 5.50 4.80
N ALA A 202 -2.53 6.01 5.33
CA ALA A 202 -1.68 5.27 6.24
C ALA A 202 -1.39 6.07 7.52
N ASN A 203 -1.36 5.38 8.67
CA ASN A 203 -0.88 5.96 9.91
C ASN A 203 0.61 6.31 9.80
N SER A 204 1.07 7.27 10.59
CA SER A 204 2.45 7.78 10.58
C SER A 204 3.39 7.08 11.58
N ASP A 205 2.96 5.96 12.17
CA ASP A 205 3.60 5.37 13.35
C ASP A 205 3.58 3.84 13.38
N GLN A 206 3.41 3.20 12.23
CA GLN A 206 3.35 1.75 12.13
C GLN A 206 4.27 1.24 11.01
N TYR A 207 5.12 0.29 11.35
CA TYR A 207 5.90 -0.47 10.39
C TYR A 207 5.13 -1.73 10.01
N ILE A 208 5.06 -2.02 8.71
CA ILE A 208 4.43 -3.24 8.18
C ILE A 208 5.37 -3.97 7.23
N ARG A 209 5.30 -5.29 7.24
CA ARG A 209 5.91 -6.11 6.19
C ARG A 209 4.81 -6.74 5.35
N TRP A 210 4.78 -6.40 4.09
CA TRP A 210 3.81 -6.86 3.11
C TRP A 210 4.39 -6.81 1.70
N ASN A 211 3.75 -7.50 0.77
CA ASN A 211 4.06 -7.36 -0.64
C ASN A 211 3.08 -6.37 -1.28
N SER A 212 3.47 -5.09 -1.39
CA SER A 212 2.63 -4.03 -1.93
C SER A 212 2.19 -4.31 -3.36
N SER A 213 3.09 -4.80 -4.21
CA SER A 213 2.78 -5.11 -5.61
C SER A 213 1.73 -6.20 -5.73
N LYS A 214 1.87 -7.29 -4.96
CA LYS A 214 0.87 -8.37 -4.93
C LYS A 214 -0.46 -7.88 -4.40
N ALA A 215 -0.46 -7.13 -3.30
CA ALA A 215 -1.68 -6.63 -2.67
C ALA A 215 -2.47 -5.72 -3.61
N ILE A 216 -1.81 -4.70 -4.19
CA ILE A 216 -2.48 -3.76 -5.11
C ILE A 216 -2.96 -4.47 -6.38
N TYR A 217 -2.16 -5.43 -6.88
CA TYR A 217 -2.61 -6.27 -7.98
C TYR A 217 -3.88 -7.05 -7.62
N ASP A 218 -3.91 -7.70 -6.47
CA ASP A 218 -5.08 -8.44 -5.98
C ASP A 218 -6.31 -7.53 -5.85
N PHE A 219 -6.14 -6.29 -5.37
CA PHE A 219 -7.24 -5.34 -5.26
C PHE A 219 -7.82 -4.98 -6.64
N ASN A 220 -6.94 -4.74 -7.62
CA ASN A 220 -7.34 -4.39 -8.99
C ASN A 220 -7.94 -5.58 -9.73
N SER A 221 -7.32 -6.75 -9.70
CA SER A 221 -7.76 -7.95 -10.43
C SER A 221 -9.10 -8.47 -9.93
N LYS A 222 -9.37 -8.36 -8.63
CA LYS A 222 -10.64 -8.72 -8.01
C LYS A 222 -11.68 -7.59 -8.10
N ASN A 223 -11.34 -6.49 -8.74
CA ASN A 223 -12.17 -5.29 -8.87
C ASN A 223 -12.76 -4.84 -7.53
N LEU A 224 -11.91 -4.75 -6.51
CA LEU A 224 -12.31 -4.29 -5.19
C LEU A 224 -12.50 -2.78 -5.19
N ASP A 225 -13.51 -2.30 -4.48
CA ASP A 225 -13.72 -0.87 -4.25
C ASP A 225 -12.85 -0.34 -3.10
N GLY A 226 -12.45 -1.22 -2.17
CA GLY A 226 -11.57 -0.90 -1.06
C GLY A 226 -10.89 -2.13 -0.46
N ALA A 227 -9.83 -1.90 0.31
CA ALA A 227 -9.17 -2.94 1.09
C ALA A 227 -8.63 -2.39 2.41
N ILE A 228 -8.63 -3.23 3.44
CA ILE A 228 -8.14 -2.90 4.77
C ILE A 228 -6.98 -3.85 5.08
N LEU A 229 -5.80 -3.31 5.38
CA LEU A 229 -4.67 -4.12 5.78
C LEU A 229 -4.83 -4.52 7.25
N THR A 230 -4.66 -5.82 7.53
CA THR A 230 -4.95 -6.41 8.84
C THR A 230 -3.86 -7.35 9.31
N PHE A 231 -3.88 -7.64 10.60
CA PHE A 231 -3.10 -8.69 11.26
C PHE A 231 -3.98 -9.34 12.34
N GLU A 232 -3.56 -10.49 12.85
CA GLU A 232 -4.34 -11.19 13.88
C GLU A 232 -4.06 -10.60 15.27
N ALA A 233 -5.10 -10.07 15.93
CA ALA A 233 -5.06 -9.59 17.31
C ALA A 233 -6.47 -9.52 17.92
N ILE A 234 -6.52 -9.44 19.28
CA ILE A 234 -7.76 -9.34 20.03
C ILE A 234 -7.73 -8.26 21.13
N HIS A 235 -6.79 -7.31 21.05
CA HIS A 235 -6.65 -6.27 22.07
C HIS A 235 -7.46 -5.01 21.70
N PRO A 236 -8.30 -4.45 22.58
CA PRO A 236 -9.23 -3.35 22.26
C PRO A 236 -8.58 -2.01 21.90
N LYS A 237 -7.25 -1.91 21.88
CA LYS A 237 -6.55 -0.72 21.40
C LYS A 237 -6.61 -0.53 19.87
N TRP A 238 -6.96 -1.60 19.13
CA TRP A 238 -6.97 -1.61 17.67
C TRP A 238 -8.36 -1.35 17.10
N SER A 239 -8.40 -1.00 15.83
CA SER A 239 -9.61 -1.09 15.01
C SER A 239 -9.73 -2.49 14.42
N TYR A 240 -10.93 -2.92 14.07
CA TYR A 240 -11.22 -4.28 13.61
C TYR A 240 -12.11 -4.29 12.38
N ALA A 241 -11.92 -5.30 11.51
CA ALA A 241 -12.78 -5.57 10.37
C ALA A 241 -13.42 -6.96 10.49
N LYS A 242 -14.74 -7.03 10.43
CA LYS A 242 -15.52 -8.28 10.39
C LYS A 242 -15.84 -8.62 8.95
N CYS A 243 -15.66 -9.88 8.57
CA CYS A 243 -15.92 -10.37 7.21
C CYS A 243 -17.04 -11.41 7.22
N ASP A 244 -17.70 -11.55 6.05
CA ASP A 244 -18.59 -12.68 5.75
C ASP A 244 -17.78 -13.94 5.36
N ASP A 245 -18.48 -15.02 5.05
CA ASP A 245 -17.89 -16.31 4.65
C ASP A 245 -17.15 -16.24 3.28
N GLN A 246 -17.40 -15.21 2.48
CA GLN A 246 -16.71 -14.96 1.21
C GLN A 246 -15.48 -14.04 1.39
N GLY A 247 -15.21 -13.59 2.63
CA GLY A 247 -14.11 -12.72 2.99
C GLY A 247 -14.35 -11.25 2.63
N PHE A 248 -15.59 -10.82 2.37
CA PHE A 248 -15.92 -9.41 2.23
C PHE A 248 -16.19 -8.78 3.60
N VAL A 249 -15.69 -7.56 3.78
CA VAL A 249 -15.90 -6.78 4.99
C VAL A 249 -17.38 -6.39 5.10
N THR A 250 -18.00 -6.72 6.23
CA THR A 250 -19.39 -6.39 6.53
C THR A 250 -19.53 -5.28 7.57
N GLU A 251 -18.53 -5.12 8.45
CA GLU A 251 -18.53 -4.14 9.52
C GLU A 251 -17.09 -3.80 9.91
N VAL A 252 -16.85 -2.57 10.31
CA VAL A 252 -15.60 -2.18 10.99
C VAL A 252 -15.93 -1.49 12.32
N ALA A 253 -15.05 -1.63 13.31
CA ALA A 253 -15.19 -0.98 14.60
C ALA A 253 -13.85 -0.44 15.09
N GLU A 254 -13.89 0.76 15.66
CA GLU A 254 -12.75 1.41 16.31
C GLU A 254 -12.73 1.03 17.79
N LYS A 255 -11.57 0.58 18.30
CA LYS A 255 -11.36 0.23 19.73
C LYS A 255 -12.39 -0.74 20.31
N LYS A 256 -12.96 -1.58 19.48
CA LYS A 256 -13.92 -2.62 19.87
C LYS A 256 -13.63 -3.90 19.10
N VAL A 257 -13.36 -4.97 19.82
CA VAL A 257 -13.06 -6.28 19.23
C VAL A 257 -14.35 -6.89 18.68
N ILE A 258 -14.47 -6.96 17.36
CA ILE A 258 -15.61 -7.57 16.64
C ILE A 258 -15.19 -8.78 15.81
N SER A 259 -13.87 -9.02 15.70
CA SER A 259 -13.27 -10.12 14.96
C SER A 259 -11.83 -10.32 15.45
N LYS A 260 -11.06 -11.20 14.79
CA LYS A 260 -9.61 -11.32 14.98
C LYS A 260 -8.79 -10.43 14.01
N ASN A 261 -9.44 -9.79 13.04
CA ASN A 261 -8.78 -9.01 12.01
C ASN A 261 -8.59 -7.57 12.50
N ALA A 262 -7.52 -7.33 13.25
CA ALA A 262 -7.13 -5.99 13.69
C ALA A 262 -6.50 -5.22 12.52
N THR A 263 -6.81 -3.93 12.37
CA THR A 263 -6.26 -3.12 11.27
C THR A 263 -4.87 -2.61 11.62
N VAL A 264 -3.98 -2.55 10.62
CA VAL A 264 -2.63 -1.97 10.75
C VAL A 264 -2.61 -0.46 10.47
N GLY A 265 -3.78 0.19 10.35
CA GLY A 265 -3.85 1.62 10.04
C GLY A 265 -3.47 1.97 8.60
N VAL A 266 -3.56 1.03 7.67
CA VAL A 266 -3.39 1.24 6.22
C VAL A 266 -4.67 0.82 5.49
N TYR A 267 -5.22 1.75 4.72
CA TYR A 267 -6.54 1.69 4.13
C TYR A 267 -6.49 2.05 2.65
N TYR A 268 -6.92 1.14 1.77
CA TYR A 268 -6.98 1.34 0.32
C TYR A 268 -8.40 1.65 -0.13
N TRP A 269 -8.53 2.64 -1.00
CA TRP A 269 -9.76 3.05 -1.68
C TRP A 269 -9.48 3.10 -3.18
N LYS A 270 -10.32 2.44 -3.98
CA LYS A 270 -10.19 2.45 -5.44
C LYS A 270 -10.32 3.86 -6.01
N HIS A 271 -11.17 4.68 -5.41
CA HIS A 271 -11.35 6.09 -5.76
C HIS A 271 -11.31 6.94 -4.50
N GLY A 272 -10.45 7.94 -4.48
CA GLY A 272 -10.35 8.87 -3.35
C GLY A 272 -11.66 9.62 -3.08
N SER A 273 -12.46 9.89 -4.11
CA SER A 273 -13.79 10.49 -3.96
C SER A 273 -14.76 9.63 -3.15
N ASP A 274 -14.64 8.31 -3.19
CA ASP A 274 -15.46 7.41 -2.37
C ASP A 274 -15.13 7.55 -0.89
N TYR A 275 -13.83 7.70 -0.55
CA TYR A 275 -13.39 8.02 0.80
C TYR A 275 -13.98 9.36 1.27
N VAL A 276 -13.75 10.43 0.51
CA VAL A 276 -14.21 11.79 0.86
C VAL A 276 -15.71 11.80 1.14
N ASN A 277 -16.50 11.26 0.22
CA ASN A 277 -17.95 11.18 0.36
C ASN A 277 -18.41 10.39 1.60
N SER A 278 -17.69 9.32 1.95
CA SER A 278 -18.03 8.48 3.10
C SER A 278 -17.61 9.13 4.41
N ALA A 279 -16.43 9.78 4.43
CA ALA A 279 -15.95 10.51 5.60
C ALA A 279 -16.86 11.72 5.92
N GLU A 280 -17.25 12.49 4.93
CA GLU A 280 -18.19 13.62 5.10
C GLU A 280 -19.54 13.16 5.66
N LYS A 281 -20.08 12.03 5.17
CA LYS A 281 -21.32 11.45 5.71
C LYS A 281 -21.17 10.98 7.16
N MET A 282 -20.06 10.33 7.49
CA MET A 282 -19.78 9.91 8.87
C MET A 282 -19.73 11.10 9.82
N ILE A 283 -19.06 12.19 9.40
CA ILE A 283 -18.96 13.44 10.19
C ILE A 283 -20.34 14.11 10.30
N GLN A 284 -21.09 14.22 9.20
CA GLN A 284 -22.44 14.77 9.20
C GLN A 284 -23.39 14.03 10.16
N LYS A 285 -23.25 12.70 10.23
CA LYS A 285 -24.00 11.86 11.17
C LYS A 285 -23.46 11.92 12.60
N ASN A 286 -22.36 12.61 12.84
CA ASN A 286 -21.67 12.71 14.13
C ASN A 286 -21.27 11.35 14.72
N ILE A 287 -20.86 10.39 13.88
CA ILE A 287 -20.42 9.04 14.31
C ILE A 287 -18.99 9.13 14.84
N ARG A 288 -18.83 9.13 16.15
CA ARG A 288 -17.54 9.29 16.86
C ARG A 288 -17.23 8.08 17.73
N VAL A 289 -15.94 7.91 18.00
CA VAL A 289 -15.45 7.02 19.05
C VAL A 289 -14.52 7.85 19.94
N ASN A 290 -14.76 7.83 21.26
CA ASN A 290 -14.01 8.66 22.23
C ASN A 290 -13.92 10.14 21.83
N ASN A 291 -15.03 10.71 21.34
CA ASN A 291 -15.14 12.08 20.84
C ASN A 291 -14.29 12.43 19.61
N GLU A 292 -13.70 11.45 18.91
CA GLU A 292 -12.89 11.64 17.71
C GLU A 292 -13.48 10.95 16.49
N PHE A 293 -13.22 11.49 15.30
CA PHE A 293 -13.54 10.89 14.02
C PHE A 293 -12.32 10.11 13.49
N TYR A 294 -12.39 8.78 13.56
CA TYR A 294 -11.33 7.88 13.07
C TYR A 294 -11.51 7.52 11.61
N VAL A 295 -10.41 7.12 10.94
CA VAL A 295 -10.43 6.73 9.52
C VAL A 295 -11.10 5.37 9.31
N CYS A 296 -10.83 4.38 10.16
CA CYS A 296 -11.40 3.04 10.01
C CYS A 296 -12.93 3.03 9.93
N PRO A 297 -13.69 3.69 10.83
CA PRO A 297 -15.17 3.70 10.79
C PRO A 297 -15.77 4.31 9.51
N VAL A 298 -15.01 5.05 8.72
CA VAL A 298 -15.48 5.60 7.42
C VAL A 298 -15.94 4.48 6.49
N TYR A 299 -15.35 3.28 6.60
CA TYR A 299 -15.77 2.13 5.81
C TYR A 299 -17.22 1.73 6.06
N ASN A 300 -17.79 1.94 7.24
CA ASN A 300 -19.20 1.60 7.47
C ASN A 300 -20.13 2.39 6.56
N GLU A 301 -19.87 3.70 6.34
CA GLU A 301 -20.62 4.52 5.39
C GLU A 301 -20.41 4.08 3.92
N PHE A 302 -19.23 3.53 3.62
CA PHE A 302 -18.90 2.99 2.31
C PHE A 302 -19.62 1.66 2.04
N LEU A 303 -19.67 0.78 3.02
CA LEU A 303 -20.33 -0.53 2.97
C LEU A 303 -21.85 -0.40 2.76
N LEU A 304 -22.49 0.66 3.29
CA LEU A 304 -23.91 0.95 3.04
C LEU A 304 -24.23 1.11 1.54
N LYS A 305 -23.23 1.44 0.71
CA LYS A 305 -23.35 1.54 -0.76
C LYS A 305 -23.11 0.20 -1.47
N LYS A 306 -23.11 -0.93 -0.75
CA LYS A 306 -22.82 -2.29 -1.27
C LYS A 306 -21.47 -2.40 -1.98
N LYS A 307 -20.47 -1.68 -1.52
CA LYS A 307 -19.12 -1.68 -2.07
C LYS A 307 -18.34 -2.93 -1.66
N LYS A 308 -17.50 -3.42 -2.57
CA LYS A 308 -16.70 -4.63 -2.37
C LYS A 308 -15.40 -4.28 -1.64
N VAL A 309 -15.37 -4.55 -0.35
CA VAL A 309 -14.19 -4.33 0.50
C VAL A 309 -13.69 -5.68 1.01
N LYS A 310 -12.37 -5.93 0.94
CA LYS A 310 -11.73 -7.12 1.51
C LYS A 310 -10.62 -6.73 2.49
N ILE A 311 -10.26 -7.68 3.35
CA ILE A 311 -9.04 -7.56 4.16
C ILE A 311 -7.83 -8.10 3.38
N TYR A 312 -6.64 -7.60 3.74
CA TYR A 312 -5.37 -8.14 3.32
C TYR A 312 -4.47 -8.30 4.54
N ASN A 313 -4.12 -9.53 4.88
CA ASN A 313 -3.25 -9.81 6.01
C ASN A 313 -1.80 -9.46 5.67
N VAL A 314 -1.18 -8.64 6.51
CA VAL A 314 0.25 -8.34 6.40
C VAL A 314 1.06 -9.48 7.05
N ASP A 315 2.32 -9.64 6.62
CA ASP A 315 3.22 -10.68 7.15
C ASP A 315 3.67 -10.35 8.58
N GLU A 316 3.83 -9.04 8.87
CA GLU A 316 4.29 -8.52 10.16
C GLU A 316 3.84 -7.08 10.38
N MET A 317 3.58 -6.71 11.63
CA MET A 317 3.28 -5.34 12.05
C MET A 317 4.01 -5.03 13.37
N GLN A 318 4.69 -3.87 13.41
CA GLN A 318 5.37 -3.32 14.58
C GLN A 318 4.95 -1.86 14.81
#